data_594e29064050fb79f2be29aa0bc8a6e7
#
_entry.id   594e29064050fb79f2be29aa0bc8a6e7
#
_cell.length_a   1.000
_cell.length_b   1.000
_cell.length_c   1.000
_cell.angle_alpha   90.00
_cell.angle_beta   90.00
_cell.angle_gamma   90.00
#
_symmetry.space_group_name_H-M   'P 1'
#
loop_
_entity.id
_entity.type
_entity.pdbx_description
1 polymer ?
#
loop_
_entity_poly.entity_id
_entity_poly.type
_entity_poly.pdbx_seq_one_letter_code
_entity_poly.pdbx_strand_id
1 'polypeptide(L)'
;NIHCFVPSRTITISTNGVVYVCGCPVDLPFPVTNILDLKSFEDLYEISMVKNIIGSIKDRTYKYCDTNSCGVKKHATREDWPTHEDHPELTAEDGTRLFRGPGSIDTDIVYIIIGTDDSCNLQCPSCRLHKKDWNKIIDSQSERIFNETAILHNHIKLLISNYNKKASIEFGGTGDPFYSLATVNLISNLEYNPLHRYSFLTNGLSMKAVLPKLKILPSIELIDISLDAATKETHEKIRLGSNWNKVIDNIKWLLDLPNRPKVMLNFTVQNDNFREIIKFNELAMDELGVDEVTYTLYNQWAHITDEIYAKNAVHLPTHPNYAEYKEILTIASDQKNQGLRGLIRRLA
;
A
#
# COMPACT_ATOMS: atom_id res chain seq x y z
N ASN A 1 17.34 -18.27 9.66
CA ASN A 1 17.75 -17.92 8.30
C ASN A 1 16.55 -17.39 7.52
N ILE A 2 16.69 -16.22 6.89
CA ILE A 2 15.64 -15.59 6.09
C ILE A 2 16.15 -15.46 4.66
N HIS A 3 15.28 -15.77 3.70
CA HIS A 3 15.52 -15.46 2.30
C HIS A 3 14.41 -14.54 1.80
N CYS A 4 14.79 -13.28 1.46
CA CYS A 4 13.86 -12.28 0.95
C CYS A 4 13.80 -12.35 -0.58
N PHE A 5 12.63 -12.65 -1.15
CA PHE A 5 12.43 -12.64 -2.61
C PHE A 5 11.95 -11.28 -3.14
N VAL A 6 11.66 -10.31 -2.27
CA VAL A 6 11.08 -9.02 -2.67
C VAL A 6 11.86 -8.36 -3.79
N PRO A 7 13.20 -8.15 -3.72
CA PRO A 7 13.93 -7.48 -4.78
C PRO A 7 13.99 -8.22 -6.12
N SER A 8 13.71 -9.51 -6.15
CA SER A 8 13.65 -10.28 -7.39
C SER A 8 12.27 -10.28 -8.05
N ARG A 9 11.25 -9.68 -7.40
CA ARG A 9 9.85 -9.78 -7.84
C ARG A 9 9.03 -8.51 -7.67
N THR A 10 9.59 -7.47 -7.04
CA THR A 10 8.87 -6.24 -6.77
C THR A 10 9.50 -5.09 -7.53
N ILE A 11 8.67 -4.34 -8.24
CA ILE A 11 9.03 -3.14 -8.98
C ILE A 11 8.18 -2.02 -8.40
N THR A 12 8.80 -1.05 -7.71
CA THR A 12 8.11 0.14 -7.21
C THR A 12 8.50 1.33 -8.06
N ILE A 13 7.51 1.95 -8.69
CA ILE A 13 7.68 3.13 -9.53
C ILE A 13 7.10 4.32 -8.77
N SER A 14 7.99 5.18 -8.28
CA SER A 14 7.61 6.37 -7.53
C SER A 14 7.43 7.59 -8.43
N THR A 15 7.16 8.75 -7.84
CA THR A 15 7.08 10.04 -8.55
C THR A 15 8.31 10.26 -9.41
N ASN A 16 8.13 10.93 -10.57
CA ASN A 16 9.18 11.15 -11.58
C ASN A 16 9.74 9.87 -12.22
N GLY A 17 9.08 8.72 -12.06
CA GLY A 17 9.48 7.47 -12.70
C GLY A 17 10.67 6.76 -12.08
N VAL A 18 11.09 7.16 -10.88
CA VAL A 18 12.20 6.51 -10.16
C VAL A 18 11.78 5.10 -9.74
N VAL A 19 12.63 4.12 -10.03
CA VAL A 19 12.37 2.69 -9.81
C VAL A 19 13.17 2.15 -8.64
N TYR A 20 12.48 1.39 -7.77
CA TYR A 20 13.05 0.62 -6.67
C TYR A 20 12.65 -0.86 -6.83
N VAL A 21 13.46 -1.75 -6.27
CA VAL A 21 13.19 -3.21 -6.25
C VAL A 21 12.77 -3.71 -4.88
N CYS A 22 12.05 -2.88 -4.15
CA CYS A 22 11.45 -3.22 -2.86
C CYS A 22 10.09 -2.54 -2.73
N GLY A 23 9.18 -3.15 -1.99
CA GLY A 23 7.85 -2.58 -1.73
C GLY A 23 7.89 -1.27 -0.94
N CYS A 24 8.94 -1.08 -0.13
CA CYS A 24 9.14 0.14 0.64
C CYS A 24 10.50 0.78 0.30
N PRO A 25 10.53 1.99 -0.29
CA PRO A 25 11.79 2.70 -0.56
C PRO A 25 12.60 3.03 0.69
N VAL A 26 11.98 3.04 1.88
CA VAL A 26 12.69 3.24 3.16
C VAL A 26 13.54 2.03 3.51
N ASP A 27 13.06 0.83 3.23
CA ASP A 27 13.76 -0.42 3.56
C ASP A 27 14.93 -0.73 2.62
N LEU A 28 14.84 -0.24 1.37
CA LEU A 28 15.88 -0.33 0.35
C LEU A 28 15.98 1.03 -0.36
N PRO A 29 16.67 2.03 0.23
CA PRO A 29 16.62 3.43 -0.18
C PRO A 29 17.45 3.74 -1.44
N PHE A 30 17.79 2.74 -2.24
CA PHE A 30 18.60 2.89 -3.45
C PHE A 30 17.72 2.82 -4.70
N PRO A 31 17.52 3.94 -5.41
CA PRO A 31 16.93 3.90 -6.74
C PRO A 31 17.84 3.14 -7.68
N VAL A 32 17.26 2.32 -8.55
CA VAL A 32 18.04 1.47 -9.46
C VAL A 32 18.07 2.00 -10.87
N THR A 33 17.03 2.72 -11.30
CA THR A 33 16.93 3.37 -12.62
C THR A 33 15.73 4.32 -12.66
N ASN A 34 15.46 4.90 -13.84
CA ASN A 34 14.18 5.52 -14.17
C ASN A 34 13.39 4.58 -15.08
N ILE A 35 12.07 4.51 -14.93
CA ILE A 35 11.21 3.63 -15.73
C ILE A 35 11.26 3.96 -17.22
N LEU A 36 11.54 5.22 -17.58
CA LEU A 36 11.69 5.68 -18.96
C LEU A 36 12.92 5.09 -19.66
N ASP A 37 13.90 4.58 -18.90
CA ASP A 37 15.11 3.94 -19.43
C ASP A 37 14.87 2.46 -19.79
N LEU A 38 13.74 1.87 -19.34
CA LEU A 38 13.44 0.46 -19.58
C LEU A 38 12.60 0.29 -20.84
N LYS A 39 12.89 -0.73 -21.63
CA LYS A 39 12.08 -1.16 -22.79
C LYS A 39 11.09 -2.25 -22.40
N SER A 40 11.40 -3.00 -21.34
CA SER A 40 10.57 -4.02 -20.73
C SER A 40 10.82 -4.08 -19.22
N PHE A 41 9.92 -4.66 -18.44
CA PHE A 41 10.16 -4.88 -17.02
C PHE A 41 11.30 -5.88 -16.77
N GLU A 42 11.59 -6.76 -17.71
CA GLU A 42 12.69 -7.71 -17.62
C GLU A 42 14.06 -7.03 -17.65
N ASP A 43 14.20 -5.91 -18.38
CA ASP A 43 15.45 -5.16 -18.48
C ASP A 43 15.94 -4.70 -17.09
N LEU A 44 15.02 -4.52 -16.14
CA LEU A 44 15.35 -4.15 -14.76
C LEU A 44 16.31 -5.17 -14.12
N TYR A 45 16.13 -6.45 -14.37
CA TYR A 45 16.93 -7.52 -13.77
C TYR A 45 18.31 -7.66 -14.43
N GLU A 46 18.54 -6.99 -15.55
CA GLU A 46 19.85 -6.90 -16.20
C GLU A 46 20.74 -5.80 -15.62
N ILE A 47 20.16 -4.85 -14.87
CA ILE A 47 20.87 -3.74 -14.24
C ILE A 47 21.83 -4.26 -13.15
N SER A 48 23.09 -3.85 -13.22
CA SER A 48 24.15 -4.30 -12.30
C SER A 48 23.78 -4.07 -10.82
N MET A 49 23.16 -2.93 -10.50
CA MET A 49 22.73 -2.64 -9.13
C MET A 49 21.68 -3.64 -8.63
N VAL A 50 20.71 -3.99 -9.46
CA VAL A 50 19.68 -4.99 -9.13
C VAL A 50 20.31 -6.37 -8.91
N LYS A 51 21.24 -6.77 -9.79
CA LYS A 51 21.99 -8.03 -9.63
C LYS A 51 22.79 -8.04 -8.33
N ASN A 52 23.40 -6.92 -7.95
CA ASN A 52 24.15 -6.79 -6.70
C ASN A 52 23.24 -6.87 -5.48
N ILE A 53 22.06 -6.22 -5.51
CA ILE A 53 21.07 -6.30 -4.44
C ILE A 53 20.60 -7.74 -4.25
N ILE A 54 20.19 -8.42 -5.32
CA ILE A 54 19.74 -9.82 -5.31
C ILE A 54 20.90 -10.73 -4.85
N GLY A 55 22.12 -10.49 -5.31
CA GLY A 55 23.31 -11.22 -4.87
C GLY A 55 23.54 -11.11 -3.36
N SER A 56 23.40 -9.89 -2.78
CA SER A 56 23.56 -9.66 -1.35
C SER A 56 22.52 -10.38 -0.47
N ILE A 57 21.36 -10.68 -1.04
CA ILE A 57 20.33 -11.48 -0.37
C ILE A 57 20.67 -12.97 -0.44
N LYS A 58 21.14 -13.44 -1.61
CA LYS A 58 21.57 -14.84 -1.80
C LYS A 58 22.75 -15.20 -0.90
N ASP A 59 23.73 -14.32 -0.75
CA ASP A 59 24.89 -14.50 0.15
C ASP A 59 24.60 -14.11 1.59
N ARG A 60 23.37 -13.65 1.90
CA ARG A 60 22.89 -13.30 3.25
C ARG A 60 23.58 -12.10 3.89
N THR A 61 24.28 -11.29 3.13
CA THR A 61 24.91 -10.06 3.64
C THR A 61 23.91 -8.92 3.83
N TYR A 62 22.83 -8.88 3.00
CA TYR A 62 21.80 -7.82 3.03
C TYR A 62 22.41 -6.41 2.96
N LYS A 63 23.54 -6.28 2.28
CA LYS A 63 24.39 -5.10 2.25
C LYS A 63 23.63 -3.81 1.88
N TYR A 64 22.58 -3.93 1.08
CA TYR A 64 21.84 -2.78 0.55
C TYR A 64 20.53 -2.53 1.33
N CYS A 65 20.15 -3.39 2.25
CA CYS A 65 18.92 -3.25 3.02
C CYS A 65 19.15 -2.45 4.30
N ASP A 66 18.25 -1.52 4.60
CA ASP A 66 18.23 -0.91 5.94
C ASP A 66 17.66 -1.93 6.94
N THR A 67 18.55 -2.50 7.70
CA THR A 67 18.20 -3.57 8.66
C THR A 67 17.44 -3.06 9.87
N ASN A 68 17.41 -1.75 10.10
CA ASN A 68 16.72 -1.13 11.22
C ASN A 68 15.26 -0.80 10.89
N SER A 69 14.98 -0.46 9.63
CA SER A 69 13.62 -0.17 9.15
C SER A 69 12.92 -1.39 8.58
N CYS A 70 13.67 -2.31 7.96
CA CYS A 70 13.12 -3.45 7.23
C CYS A 70 12.23 -4.35 8.08
N GLY A 71 10.91 -4.32 7.81
CA GLY A 71 9.93 -5.13 8.51
C GLY A 71 10.21 -6.64 8.41
N VAL A 72 10.71 -7.11 7.27
CA VAL A 72 11.10 -8.52 7.06
C VAL A 72 12.16 -8.93 8.07
N LYS A 73 13.21 -8.13 8.26
CA LYS A 73 14.26 -8.44 9.23
C LYS A 73 13.80 -8.33 10.68
N LYS A 74 13.01 -7.31 11.00
CA LYS A 74 12.45 -7.13 12.35
C LYS A 74 11.54 -8.29 12.75
N HIS A 75 10.70 -8.76 11.83
CA HIS A 75 9.76 -9.85 12.11
C HIS A 75 10.41 -11.23 12.06
N ALA A 76 11.47 -11.38 11.32
CA ALA A 76 12.15 -12.65 11.16
C ALA A 76 12.88 -13.17 12.41
N THR A 77 13.11 -12.32 13.40
CA THR A 77 13.67 -12.67 14.71
C THR A 77 12.59 -12.91 15.77
N ARG A 78 11.31 -12.70 15.44
CA ARG A 78 10.21 -12.93 16.37
C ARG A 78 9.87 -14.42 16.47
N GLU A 79 9.64 -14.90 17.69
CA GLU A 79 9.25 -16.29 17.98
C GLU A 79 7.86 -16.63 17.40
N ASP A 80 7.00 -15.61 17.21
CA ASP A 80 5.63 -15.74 16.69
C ASP A 80 5.52 -15.66 15.17
N TRP A 81 6.64 -15.62 14.43
CA TRP A 81 6.62 -15.72 12.97
C TRP A 81 6.13 -17.13 12.56
N PRO A 82 5.25 -17.25 11.54
CA PRO A 82 4.74 -18.54 11.10
C PRO A 82 5.85 -19.58 10.96
N THR A 83 5.66 -20.73 11.59
CA THR A 83 6.60 -21.85 11.53
C THR A 83 6.40 -22.65 10.24
N HIS A 84 7.29 -23.59 9.95
CA HIS A 84 7.09 -24.54 8.86
C HIS A 84 5.80 -25.36 9.00
N GLU A 85 5.37 -25.66 10.23
CA GLU A 85 4.12 -26.39 10.50
C GLU A 85 2.89 -25.56 10.17
N ASP A 86 2.94 -24.22 10.40
CA ASP A 86 1.84 -23.33 10.09
C ASP A 86 1.78 -22.97 8.59
N HIS A 87 2.95 -22.80 7.96
CA HIS A 87 3.10 -22.36 6.58
C HIS A 87 4.31 -23.03 5.91
N PRO A 88 4.22 -24.32 5.57
CA PRO A 88 5.32 -25.07 4.97
C PRO A 88 5.84 -24.44 3.66
N GLU A 89 4.96 -23.77 2.91
CA GLU A 89 5.30 -23.06 1.68
C GLU A 89 6.17 -21.81 1.90
N LEU A 90 6.26 -21.31 3.14
CA LEU A 90 7.10 -20.17 3.49
C LEU A 90 8.45 -20.59 4.09
N THR A 91 8.76 -21.89 4.09
CA THR A 91 10.00 -22.43 4.61
C THR A 91 10.62 -23.38 3.60
N ALA A 92 11.90 -23.19 3.26
CA ALA A 92 12.64 -24.13 2.44
C ALA A 92 12.98 -25.40 3.24
N GLU A 93 13.32 -26.50 2.55
CA GLU A 93 13.66 -27.79 3.15
C GLU A 93 14.81 -27.72 4.17
N ASP A 94 15.71 -26.73 4.04
CA ASP A 94 16.82 -26.47 4.95
C ASP A 94 16.43 -25.62 6.18
N GLY A 95 15.14 -25.36 6.39
CA GLY A 95 14.62 -24.52 7.46
C GLY A 95 14.78 -23.00 7.22
N THR A 96 15.20 -22.59 6.02
CA THR A 96 15.29 -21.17 5.64
C THR A 96 13.91 -20.58 5.47
N ARG A 97 13.59 -19.52 6.22
CA ARG A 97 12.32 -18.80 6.09
C ARG A 97 12.30 -17.98 4.79
N LEU A 98 11.24 -18.15 4.01
CA LEU A 98 11.04 -17.50 2.73
C LEU A 98 10.08 -16.34 2.90
N PHE A 99 10.51 -15.12 2.59
CA PHE A 99 9.63 -13.97 2.51
C PHE A 99 9.32 -13.66 1.04
N ARG A 100 8.05 -13.73 0.67
CA ARG A 100 7.59 -13.65 -0.72
C ARG A 100 6.86 -12.35 -1.07
N GLY A 101 6.85 -11.36 -0.21
CA GLY A 101 6.09 -10.12 -0.42
C GLY A 101 4.60 -10.27 -0.06
N PRO A 102 3.82 -9.20 -0.08
CA PRO A 102 2.44 -9.22 0.39
C PRO A 102 1.56 -10.14 -0.45
N GLY A 103 0.99 -11.14 0.19
CA GLY A 103 -0.23 -11.83 -0.26
C GLY A 103 -0.11 -12.97 -1.25
N SER A 104 1.07 -13.41 -1.72
CA SER A 104 1.11 -14.47 -2.74
C SER A 104 2.09 -15.61 -2.46
N ILE A 105 1.56 -16.82 -2.59
CA ILE A 105 2.29 -18.09 -2.63
C ILE A 105 2.81 -18.37 -4.05
N ASP A 106 2.25 -17.72 -5.09
CA ASP A 106 2.63 -17.95 -6.50
C ASP A 106 4.01 -17.34 -6.79
N THR A 107 4.96 -18.21 -7.04
CA THR A 107 6.37 -17.85 -7.27
C THR A 107 6.61 -17.18 -8.63
N ASP A 108 5.62 -17.16 -9.51
CA ASP A 108 5.75 -16.66 -10.88
C ASP A 108 5.17 -15.25 -11.08
N ILE A 109 4.62 -14.65 -10.02
CA ILE A 109 4.03 -13.30 -10.10
C ILE A 109 5.06 -12.24 -9.81
N VAL A 110 5.10 -11.19 -10.62
CA VAL A 110 5.81 -9.94 -10.39
C VAL A 110 4.83 -8.92 -9.79
N TYR A 111 5.26 -8.23 -8.74
CA TYR A 111 4.51 -7.15 -8.09
C TYR A 111 4.98 -5.81 -8.62
N ILE A 112 4.06 -5.03 -9.16
CA ILE A 112 4.35 -3.70 -9.72
C ILE A 112 3.53 -2.68 -8.94
N ILE A 113 4.20 -1.81 -8.18
CA ILE A 113 3.58 -0.75 -7.38
C ILE A 113 3.79 0.57 -8.13
N ILE A 114 2.71 1.27 -8.43
CA ILE A 114 2.71 2.50 -9.21
C ILE A 114 2.18 3.65 -8.34
N GLY A 115 3.10 4.49 -7.88
CA GLY A 115 2.84 5.69 -7.09
C GLY A 115 3.43 6.94 -7.75
N THR A 116 3.12 7.17 -9.02
CA THR A 116 3.77 8.17 -9.86
C THR A 116 3.13 9.55 -9.82
N ASP A 117 1.89 9.68 -9.34
CA ASP A 117 1.18 10.96 -9.24
C ASP A 117 0.66 11.15 -7.81
N ASP A 118 1.05 12.25 -7.20
CA ASP A 118 0.69 12.58 -5.83
C ASP A 118 -0.54 13.52 -5.73
N SER A 119 -1.30 13.70 -6.83
CA SER A 119 -2.58 14.40 -6.82
C SER A 119 -3.60 13.71 -5.94
N CYS A 120 -4.21 14.46 -5.04
CA CYS A 120 -5.24 13.97 -4.14
C CYS A 120 -6.27 15.06 -3.83
N ASN A 121 -7.52 14.67 -3.69
CA ASN A 121 -8.61 15.56 -3.26
C ASN A 121 -8.57 15.87 -1.76
N LEU A 122 -7.74 15.16 -0.98
CA LEU A 122 -7.60 15.33 0.48
C LEU A 122 -6.26 15.98 0.87
N GLN A 123 -6.21 16.47 2.12
CA GLN A 123 -5.02 17.00 2.77
C GLN A 123 -4.86 16.40 4.17
N CYS A 124 -4.77 15.07 4.24
CA CYS A 124 -4.61 14.36 5.51
C CYS A 124 -3.29 14.76 6.20
N PRO A 125 -3.31 15.23 7.47
CA PRO A 125 -2.08 15.65 8.18
C PRO A 125 -1.05 14.54 8.35
N SER A 126 -1.51 13.27 8.40
CA SER A 126 -0.64 12.09 8.48
C SER A 126 0.08 11.76 7.17
N CYS A 127 -0.36 12.35 6.04
CA CYS A 127 0.15 12.02 4.72
C CYS A 127 0.93 13.17 4.08
N ARG A 128 0.49 14.43 4.25
CA ARG A 128 1.07 15.59 3.57
C ARG A 128 0.81 16.91 4.28
N LEU A 129 1.75 17.85 4.17
CA LEU A 129 1.59 19.20 4.72
C LEU A 129 0.67 20.08 3.87
N HIS A 130 0.73 19.91 2.55
CA HIS A 130 -0.03 20.72 1.59
C HIS A 130 -0.78 19.83 0.62
N LYS A 131 -2.00 20.24 0.27
CA LYS A 131 -2.76 19.58 -0.80
C LYS A 131 -2.00 19.67 -2.11
N LYS A 132 -1.91 18.53 -2.80
CA LYS A 132 -1.35 18.45 -4.15
C LYS A 132 -2.45 18.10 -5.13
N ASP A 133 -2.61 18.94 -6.16
CA ASP A 133 -3.70 18.83 -7.14
C ASP A 133 -3.20 19.25 -8.52
N TRP A 134 -2.42 18.38 -9.14
CA TRP A 134 -1.86 18.60 -10.48
C TRP A 134 -2.92 18.47 -11.60
N ASN A 135 -4.17 18.13 -11.26
CA ASN A 135 -5.28 18.20 -12.19
C ASN A 135 -5.59 19.63 -12.61
N LYS A 136 -5.14 20.63 -11.83
CA LYS A 136 -5.33 22.04 -12.08
C LYS A 136 -4.03 22.66 -12.57
N ILE A 137 -4.02 23.05 -13.83
CA ILE A 137 -2.92 23.82 -14.39
C ILE A 137 -3.16 25.29 -14.03
N ILE A 138 -2.40 25.79 -13.05
CA ILE A 138 -2.50 27.16 -12.55
C ILE A 138 -1.26 28.00 -12.85
N ASP A 139 -0.16 27.34 -13.20
CA ASP A 139 1.14 27.94 -13.51
C ASP A 139 1.98 27.00 -14.39
N SER A 140 3.13 27.48 -14.84
CA SER A 140 4.07 26.69 -15.66
C SER A 140 4.64 25.47 -14.93
N GLN A 141 4.70 25.48 -13.60
CA GLN A 141 5.18 24.34 -12.85
C GLN A 141 4.15 23.19 -12.86
N SER A 142 2.88 23.50 -12.61
CA SER A 142 1.80 22.49 -12.66
C SER A 142 1.62 21.94 -14.08
N GLU A 143 1.74 22.78 -15.11
CA GLU A 143 1.70 22.34 -16.51
C GLU A 143 2.86 21.37 -16.83
N ARG A 144 4.06 21.70 -16.40
CA ARG A 144 5.23 20.82 -16.58
C ARG A 144 5.03 19.49 -15.91
N ILE A 145 4.64 19.48 -14.63
CA ILE A 145 4.42 18.24 -13.86
C ILE A 145 3.33 17.38 -14.52
N PHE A 146 2.24 18.00 -14.97
CA PHE A 146 1.17 17.30 -15.67
C PHE A 146 1.68 16.62 -16.95
N ASN A 147 2.44 17.34 -17.77
CA ASN A 147 2.98 16.83 -19.03
C ASN A 147 4.02 15.72 -18.79
N GLU A 148 4.95 15.90 -17.84
CA GLU A 148 5.94 14.89 -17.47
C GLU A 148 5.26 13.60 -16.96
N THR A 149 4.23 13.73 -16.12
CA THR A 149 3.43 12.60 -15.64
C THR A 149 2.69 11.89 -16.78
N ALA A 150 2.15 12.62 -17.74
CA ALA A 150 1.49 12.04 -18.90
C ALA A 150 2.45 11.24 -19.78
N ILE A 151 3.67 11.73 -20.01
CA ILE A 151 4.72 11.00 -20.73
C ILE A 151 5.07 9.70 -19.98
N LEU A 152 5.29 9.81 -18.67
CA LEU A 152 5.60 8.68 -17.80
C LEU A 152 4.49 7.62 -17.85
N HIS A 153 3.22 8.02 -17.71
CA HIS A 153 2.09 7.12 -17.73
C HIS A 153 1.88 6.44 -19.09
N ASN A 154 2.13 7.15 -20.18
CA ASN A 154 2.09 6.53 -21.52
C ASN A 154 3.16 5.43 -21.65
N HIS A 155 4.35 5.66 -21.13
CA HIS A 155 5.42 4.67 -21.14
C HIS A 155 5.09 3.46 -20.26
N ILE A 156 4.61 3.68 -19.02
CA ILE A 156 4.16 2.62 -18.11
C ILE A 156 3.04 1.78 -18.75
N LYS A 157 2.08 2.44 -19.43
CA LYS A 157 1.02 1.74 -20.17
C LYS A 157 1.59 0.79 -21.21
N LEU A 158 2.58 1.24 -21.99
CA LEU A 158 3.24 0.40 -22.99
C LEU A 158 3.95 -0.79 -22.35
N LEU A 159 4.67 -0.60 -21.25
CA LEU A 159 5.33 -1.66 -20.52
C LEU A 159 4.33 -2.72 -20.01
N ILE A 160 3.24 -2.27 -19.38
CA ILE A 160 2.17 -3.16 -18.88
C ILE A 160 1.53 -3.91 -20.05
N SER A 161 1.18 -3.22 -21.14
CA SER A 161 0.50 -3.83 -22.29
C SER A 161 1.34 -4.89 -23.00
N ASN A 162 2.66 -4.74 -22.98
CA ASN A 162 3.61 -5.67 -23.59
C ASN A 162 4.09 -6.78 -22.63
N TYR A 163 3.73 -6.72 -21.34
CA TYR A 163 4.16 -7.70 -20.36
C TYR A 163 3.29 -8.96 -20.42
N ASN A 164 3.87 -10.06 -20.88
CA ASN A 164 3.17 -11.33 -21.14
C ASN A 164 3.36 -12.37 -20.03
N LYS A 165 3.63 -11.93 -18.79
CA LYS A 165 3.75 -12.79 -17.62
C LYS A 165 2.75 -12.38 -16.56
N LYS A 166 2.55 -13.24 -15.56
CA LYS A 166 1.68 -12.91 -14.43
C LYS A 166 2.20 -11.69 -13.66
N ALA A 167 1.32 -10.73 -13.43
CA ALA A 167 1.62 -9.54 -12.65
C ALA A 167 0.48 -9.18 -11.70
N SER A 168 0.84 -8.73 -10.49
CA SER A 168 -0.03 -8.01 -9.59
C SER A 168 0.36 -6.54 -9.60
N ILE A 169 -0.53 -5.68 -10.05
CA ILE A 169 -0.27 -4.26 -10.31
C ILE A 169 -1.10 -3.44 -9.35
N GLU A 170 -0.41 -2.71 -8.47
CA GLU A 170 -1.03 -1.85 -7.47
C GLU A 170 -0.89 -0.38 -7.85
N PHE A 171 -2.00 0.34 -7.79
CA PHE A 171 -2.04 1.79 -7.95
C PHE A 171 -2.33 2.44 -6.60
N GLY A 172 -1.37 3.24 -6.10
CA GLY A 172 -1.52 3.90 -4.82
C GLY A 172 -0.22 4.41 -4.23
N GLY A 173 -0.25 4.77 -2.96
CA GLY A 173 0.93 5.13 -2.16
C GLY A 173 1.20 6.63 -2.05
N THR A 174 1.03 7.43 -3.11
CA THR A 174 1.35 8.86 -3.06
C THR A 174 0.16 9.80 -3.25
N GLY A 175 -0.75 9.51 -4.17
CA GLY A 175 -1.96 10.28 -4.44
C GLY A 175 -3.22 9.46 -4.25
N ASP A 176 -4.28 9.82 -4.96
CA ASP A 176 -5.47 9.00 -5.07
C ASP A 176 -5.69 8.60 -6.53
N PRO A 177 -5.65 7.29 -6.88
CA PRO A 177 -5.66 6.82 -8.26
C PRO A 177 -6.97 7.13 -9.00
N PHE A 178 -8.07 7.31 -8.27
CA PHE A 178 -9.37 7.66 -8.87
C PHE A 178 -9.64 9.17 -8.91
N TYR A 179 -8.75 9.98 -8.29
CA TYR A 179 -8.82 11.43 -8.36
C TYR A 179 -7.83 12.02 -9.36
N SER A 180 -6.61 11.51 -9.41
CA SER A 180 -5.59 11.95 -10.37
C SER A 180 -6.06 11.74 -11.80
N LEU A 181 -6.21 12.82 -12.58
CA LEU A 181 -6.61 12.71 -13.99
C LEU A 181 -5.59 11.95 -14.83
N ALA A 182 -4.30 12.12 -14.55
CA ALA A 182 -3.24 11.39 -15.23
C ALA A 182 -3.34 9.89 -14.94
N THR A 183 -3.53 9.49 -13.68
CA THR A 183 -3.71 8.08 -13.32
C THR A 183 -5.02 7.51 -13.86
N VAL A 184 -6.12 8.26 -13.77
CA VAL A 184 -7.41 7.85 -14.37
C VAL A 184 -7.27 7.64 -15.87
N ASN A 185 -6.53 8.50 -16.57
CA ASN A 185 -6.26 8.32 -18.00
C ASN A 185 -5.44 7.05 -18.26
N LEU A 186 -4.39 6.79 -17.46
CA LEU A 186 -3.60 5.55 -17.56
C LEU A 186 -4.48 4.31 -17.41
N ILE A 187 -5.20 4.19 -16.28
CA ILE A 187 -5.98 2.98 -15.97
C ILE A 187 -7.18 2.78 -16.90
N SER A 188 -7.78 3.86 -17.41
CA SER A 188 -8.88 3.80 -18.39
C SER A 188 -8.44 3.31 -19.78
N ASN A 189 -7.16 3.41 -20.08
CA ASN A 189 -6.56 2.97 -21.35
C ASN A 189 -5.80 1.65 -21.24
N LEU A 190 -5.85 0.97 -20.10
CA LEU A 190 -5.38 -0.40 -19.96
C LEU A 190 -6.44 -1.37 -20.51
N GLU A 191 -5.97 -2.37 -21.26
CA GLU A 191 -6.83 -3.44 -21.78
C GLU A 191 -6.85 -4.62 -20.79
N TYR A 192 -7.94 -5.39 -20.83
CA TYR A 192 -8.03 -6.63 -20.07
C TYR A 192 -6.94 -7.62 -20.49
N ASN A 193 -6.20 -8.13 -19.50
CA ASN A 193 -5.23 -9.20 -19.69
C ASN A 193 -5.43 -10.25 -18.59
N PRO A 194 -5.69 -11.53 -18.90
CA PRO A 194 -5.95 -12.57 -17.91
C PRO A 194 -4.74 -12.89 -17.01
N LEU A 195 -3.54 -12.46 -17.41
CA LEU A 195 -2.31 -12.64 -16.63
C LEU A 195 -2.11 -11.53 -15.60
N HIS A 196 -2.85 -10.42 -15.70
CA HIS A 196 -2.70 -9.27 -14.82
C HIS A 196 -3.83 -9.21 -13.81
N ARG A 197 -3.47 -8.87 -12.58
CA ARG A 197 -4.36 -8.54 -11.48
C ARG A 197 -4.09 -7.13 -11.02
N TYR A 198 -5.14 -6.42 -10.64
CA TYR A 198 -5.03 -5.03 -10.24
C TYR A 198 -5.54 -4.82 -8.82
N SER A 199 -4.87 -3.95 -8.08
CA SER A 199 -5.32 -3.44 -6.78
C SER A 199 -5.20 -1.93 -6.72
N PHE A 200 -6.05 -1.31 -5.91
CA PHE A 200 -6.10 0.15 -5.77
C PHE A 200 -6.17 0.53 -4.30
N LEU A 201 -5.25 1.42 -3.88
CA LEU A 201 -5.31 2.09 -2.58
C LEU A 201 -5.93 3.48 -2.77
N THR A 202 -7.09 3.74 -2.15
CA THR A 202 -7.87 4.96 -2.38
C THR A 202 -8.50 5.51 -1.10
N ASN A 203 -8.88 6.77 -1.11
CA ASN A 203 -9.71 7.38 -0.07
C ASN A 203 -11.23 7.14 -0.28
N GLY A 204 -11.63 6.45 -1.33
CA GLY A 204 -13.00 6.05 -1.60
C GLY A 204 -13.92 7.12 -2.20
N LEU A 205 -13.53 8.39 -2.27
CA LEU A 205 -14.43 9.49 -2.70
C LEU A 205 -14.75 9.48 -4.20
N SER A 206 -13.79 9.08 -5.05
CA SER A 206 -13.90 9.20 -6.51
C SER A 206 -14.14 7.88 -7.22
N MET A 207 -13.98 6.72 -6.54
CA MET A 207 -13.99 5.40 -7.15
C MET A 207 -15.29 5.08 -7.91
N LYS A 208 -16.45 5.44 -7.40
CA LYS A 208 -17.76 5.17 -8.03
C LYS A 208 -17.90 5.80 -9.41
N ALA A 209 -17.24 6.93 -9.64
CA ALA A 209 -17.28 7.64 -10.93
C ALA A 209 -16.36 7.01 -11.98
N VAL A 210 -15.33 6.27 -11.56
CA VAL A 210 -14.24 5.77 -12.42
C VAL A 210 -14.36 4.26 -12.64
N LEU A 211 -14.48 3.46 -11.58
CA LEU A 211 -14.46 2.00 -11.64
C LEU A 211 -15.35 1.38 -12.72
N PRO A 212 -16.63 1.79 -12.89
CA PRO A 212 -17.52 1.15 -13.87
C PRO A 212 -17.07 1.32 -15.34
N LYS A 213 -16.15 2.24 -15.60
CA LYS A 213 -15.67 2.58 -16.94
C LYS A 213 -14.39 1.84 -17.31
N LEU A 214 -13.77 1.14 -16.36
CA LEU A 214 -12.48 0.49 -16.55
C LEU A 214 -12.65 -0.84 -17.28
N LYS A 215 -11.95 -1.04 -18.39
CA LYS A 215 -11.90 -2.32 -19.11
C LYS A 215 -11.23 -3.43 -18.28
N ILE A 216 -10.36 -3.04 -17.36
CA ILE A 216 -9.66 -3.95 -16.44
C ILE A 216 -10.50 -4.37 -15.23
N LEU A 217 -11.74 -3.87 -15.08
CA LEU A 217 -12.60 -4.17 -13.93
C LEU A 217 -12.69 -5.68 -13.60
N PRO A 218 -12.81 -6.60 -14.58
CA PRO A 218 -12.84 -8.04 -14.29
C PRO A 218 -11.54 -8.61 -13.71
N SER A 219 -10.44 -7.87 -13.79
CA SER A 219 -9.11 -8.23 -13.24
C SER A 219 -8.77 -7.47 -11.95
N ILE A 220 -9.68 -6.64 -11.44
CA ILE A 220 -9.45 -5.97 -10.16
C ILE A 220 -9.73 -6.96 -9.04
N GLU A 221 -8.70 -7.28 -8.26
CA GLU A 221 -8.82 -8.21 -7.14
C GLU A 221 -9.13 -7.51 -5.82
N LEU A 222 -8.62 -6.30 -5.63
CA LEU A 222 -8.69 -5.60 -4.35
C LEU A 222 -8.89 -4.10 -4.52
N ILE A 223 -9.83 -3.55 -3.76
CA ILE A 223 -9.92 -2.12 -3.48
C ILE A 223 -9.66 -1.92 -1.98
N ASP A 224 -8.51 -1.33 -1.67
CA ASP A 224 -8.11 -0.94 -0.31
C ASP A 224 -8.55 0.51 -0.05
N ILE A 225 -9.49 0.69 0.86
CA ILE A 225 -10.08 2.00 1.16
C ILE A 225 -9.58 2.48 2.51
N SER A 226 -8.86 3.59 2.48
CA SER A 226 -8.38 4.24 3.68
C SER A 226 -9.52 4.99 4.39
N LEU A 227 -10.09 4.42 5.46
CA LEU A 227 -11.20 5.01 6.21
C LEU A 227 -10.75 5.64 7.54
N ASP A 228 -9.88 4.97 8.28
CA ASP A 228 -9.19 5.42 9.51
C ASP A 228 -10.10 5.81 10.69
N ALA A 229 -11.39 5.55 10.66
CA ALA A 229 -12.31 5.92 11.73
C ALA A 229 -13.60 5.09 11.70
N ALA A 230 -14.26 5.00 12.86
CA ALA A 230 -15.59 4.43 13.01
C ALA A 230 -16.70 5.51 13.10
N THR A 231 -16.32 6.79 13.14
CA THR A 231 -17.26 7.90 13.26
C THR A 231 -16.96 8.98 12.22
N LYS A 232 -18.00 9.73 11.86
CA LYS A 232 -17.89 10.84 10.94
C LYS A 232 -16.93 11.90 11.46
N GLU A 233 -17.05 12.24 12.74
CA GLU A 233 -16.28 13.29 13.41
C GLU A 233 -14.79 12.99 13.36
N THR A 234 -14.40 11.77 13.69
CA THR A 234 -13.01 11.34 13.66
C THR A 234 -12.49 11.27 12.23
N HIS A 235 -13.28 10.67 11.31
CA HIS A 235 -12.90 10.57 9.90
C HIS A 235 -12.63 11.95 9.28
N GLU A 236 -13.57 12.88 9.37
CA GLU A 236 -13.43 14.19 8.74
C GLU A 236 -12.36 15.07 9.42
N LYS A 237 -12.04 14.79 10.69
CA LYS A 237 -10.92 15.42 11.41
C LYS A 237 -9.56 14.99 10.89
N ILE A 238 -9.35 13.68 10.69
CA ILE A 238 -8.04 13.14 10.32
C ILE A 238 -7.84 13.04 8.81
N ARG A 239 -8.93 13.01 8.04
CA ARG A 239 -8.93 13.03 6.57
C ARG A 239 -9.50 14.33 6.05
N LEU A 240 -8.75 15.42 6.25
CA LEU A 240 -9.18 16.76 5.90
C LEU A 240 -9.62 16.88 4.43
N GLY A 241 -10.86 17.34 4.25
CA GLY A 241 -11.51 17.48 2.95
C GLY A 241 -12.32 16.26 2.52
N SER A 242 -12.36 15.20 3.35
CA SER A 242 -13.24 14.06 3.11
C SER A 242 -14.70 14.36 3.45
N ASN A 243 -15.58 13.48 2.95
CA ASN A 243 -16.99 13.46 3.28
C ASN A 243 -17.37 12.03 3.66
N TRP A 244 -17.61 11.80 4.95
CA TRP A 244 -17.93 10.51 5.52
C TRP A 244 -19.09 9.81 4.80
N ASN A 245 -20.22 10.49 4.67
CA ASN A 245 -21.42 9.90 4.08
C ASN A 245 -21.14 9.42 2.64
N LYS A 246 -20.42 10.24 1.85
CA LYS A 246 -20.05 9.87 0.48
C LYS A 246 -19.12 8.65 0.43
N VAL A 247 -18.16 8.54 1.36
CA VAL A 247 -17.26 7.37 1.41
C VAL A 247 -18.05 6.13 1.79
N ILE A 248 -18.89 6.19 2.82
CA ILE A 248 -19.73 5.06 3.25
C ILE A 248 -20.71 4.63 2.13
N ASP A 249 -21.36 5.59 1.46
CA ASP A 249 -22.26 5.30 0.33
C ASP A 249 -21.50 4.64 -0.85
N ASN A 250 -20.27 5.06 -1.10
CA ASN A 250 -19.44 4.47 -2.14
C ASN A 250 -18.96 3.04 -1.75
N ILE A 251 -18.67 2.79 -0.48
CA ILE A 251 -18.33 1.45 0.02
C ILE A 251 -19.54 0.53 -0.15
N LYS A 252 -20.72 0.93 0.33
CA LYS A 252 -21.97 0.15 0.16
C LYS A 252 -22.25 -0.15 -1.31
N TRP A 253 -22.15 0.87 -2.17
CA TRP A 253 -22.30 0.69 -3.61
C TRP A 253 -21.32 -0.34 -4.19
N LEU A 254 -20.05 -0.33 -3.75
CA LEU A 254 -19.04 -1.28 -4.22
C LEU A 254 -19.34 -2.69 -3.75
N LEU A 255 -19.81 -2.85 -2.51
CA LEU A 255 -20.21 -4.14 -1.93
C LEU A 255 -21.43 -4.75 -2.63
N ASP A 256 -22.33 -3.93 -3.15
CA ASP A 256 -23.54 -4.37 -3.88
C ASP A 256 -23.26 -4.75 -5.35
N LEU A 257 -22.06 -4.52 -5.87
CA LEU A 257 -21.76 -4.85 -7.26
C LEU A 257 -21.68 -6.37 -7.48
N PRO A 258 -22.29 -6.92 -8.56
CA PRO A 258 -22.06 -8.31 -8.94
C PRO A 258 -20.60 -8.53 -9.34
N ASN A 259 -20.00 -9.64 -8.91
CA ASN A 259 -18.60 -9.98 -9.20
C ASN A 259 -17.60 -8.88 -8.81
N ARG A 260 -17.87 -8.20 -7.70
CA ARG A 260 -17.02 -7.14 -7.17
C ARG A 260 -15.63 -7.63 -6.79
N PRO A 261 -14.61 -6.76 -6.81
CA PRO A 261 -13.32 -7.05 -6.16
C PRO A 261 -13.50 -7.24 -4.66
N LYS A 262 -12.50 -7.82 -4.00
CA LYS A 262 -12.39 -7.76 -2.54
C LYS A 262 -12.35 -6.31 -2.09
N VAL A 263 -13.00 -6.02 -0.97
CA VAL A 263 -13.00 -4.70 -0.34
C VAL A 263 -12.30 -4.81 1.00
N MET A 264 -11.22 -4.06 1.15
CA MET A 264 -10.47 -3.94 2.39
C MET A 264 -10.59 -2.52 2.94
N LEU A 265 -10.78 -2.38 4.24
CA LEU A 265 -10.70 -1.09 4.91
C LEU A 265 -9.39 -0.96 5.68
N ASN A 266 -8.69 0.13 5.44
CA ASN A 266 -7.44 0.44 6.13
C ASN A 266 -7.68 1.43 7.27
N PHE A 267 -7.01 1.19 8.41
CA PHE A 267 -7.04 2.03 9.59
C PHE A 267 -5.61 2.32 10.07
N THR A 268 -5.13 3.54 9.84
CA THR A 268 -3.85 3.98 10.37
C THR A 268 -4.02 4.45 11.80
N VAL A 269 -3.52 3.66 12.74
CA VAL A 269 -3.64 3.91 14.18
C VAL A 269 -2.83 5.13 14.59
N GLN A 270 -3.52 6.13 15.14
CA GLN A 270 -2.93 7.37 15.62
C GLN A 270 -3.68 7.87 16.86
N ASN A 271 -3.14 8.89 17.52
CA ASN A 271 -3.69 9.41 18.77
C ASN A 271 -5.18 9.81 18.68
N ASP A 272 -5.63 10.29 17.55
CA ASP A 272 -7.01 10.78 17.38
C ASP A 272 -8.04 9.67 17.13
N ASN A 273 -7.61 8.45 16.78
CA ASN A 273 -8.54 7.38 16.42
C ASN A 273 -8.36 6.04 17.15
N PHE A 274 -7.28 5.83 17.90
CA PHE A 274 -6.98 4.51 18.49
C PHE A 274 -8.10 3.97 19.38
N ARG A 275 -8.90 4.85 19.99
CA ARG A 275 -10.06 4.48 20.81
C ARG A 275 -11.20 3.89 19.99
N GLU A 276 -11.20 4.10 18.68
CA GLU A 276 -12.21 3.57 17.77
C GLU A 276 -11.85 2.22 17.14
N ILE A 277 -10.70 1.60 17.47
CA ILE A 277 -10.23 0.35 16.86
C ILE A 277 -11.31 -0.74 16.90
N ILE A 278 -11.91 -0.99 18.06
CA ILE A 278 -12.93 -2.03 18.24
C ILE A 278 -14.17 -1.69 17.43
N LYS A 279 -14.69 -0.46 17.61
CA LYS A 279 -15.87 0.02 16.90
C LYS A 279 -15.67 0.05 15.38
N PHE A 280 -14.44 0.35 14.92
CA PHE A 280 -14.11 0.30 13.50
C PHE A 280 -14.21 -1.11 12.93
N ASN A 281 -13.74 -2.10 13.68
CA ASN A 281 -13.87 -3.48 13.27
C ASN A 281 -15.33 -3.93 13.20
N GLU A 282 -16.15 -3.54 14.17
CA GLU A 282 -17.61 -3.80 14.16
C GLU A 282 -18.28 -3.13 12.95
N LEU A 283 -18.02 -1.85 12.72
CA LEU A 283 -18.51 -1.13 11.54
C LEU A 283 -18.11 -1.83 10.23
N ALA A 284 -16.85 -2.20 10.10
CA ALA A 284 -16.32 -2.78 8.87
C ALA A 284 -16.86 -4.18 8.60
N MET A 285 -16.75 -5.07 9.60
CA MET A 285 -17.05 -6.50 9.42
C MET A 285 -18.52 -6.82 9.63
N ASP A 286 -19.16 -6.24 10.66
CA ASP A 286 -20.51 -6.62 11.06
C ASP A 286 -21.58 -5.74 10.42
N GLU A 287 -21.33 -4.42 10.28
CA GLU A 287 -22.33 -3.50 9.70
C GLU A 287 -22.19 -3.35 8.18
N LEU A 288 -20.95 -3.19 7.65
CA LEU A 288 -20.71 -3.03 6.22
C LEU A 288 -20.51 -4.37 5.51
N GLY A 289 -19.93 -5.36 6.17
CA GLY A 289 -19.65 -6.67 5.59
C GLY A 289 -18.51 -6.65 4.57
N VAL A 290 -17.42 -5.90 4.84
CA VAL A 290 -16.23 -5.91 3.99
C VAL A 290 -15.47 -7.23 4.12
N ASP A 291 -14.61 -7.53 3.15
CA ASP A 291 -13.90 -8.81 3.13
C ASP A 291 -12.71 -8.84 4.10
N GLU A 292 -12.08 -7.68 4.35
CA GLU A 292 -10.88 -7.59 5.19
C GLU A 292 -10.73 -6.20 5.81
N VAL A 293 -10.09 -6.18 6.99
CA VAL A 293 -9.65 -4.95 7.66
C VAL A 293 -8.15 -5.04 7.89
N THR A 294 -7.43 -3.98 7.54
CA THR A 294 -6.01 -3.87 7.86
C THR A 294 -5.75 -2.66 8.75
N TYR A 295 -4.77 -2.82 9.64
CA TYR A 295 -4.37 -1.77 10.56
C TYR A 295 -2.88 -1.52 10.39
N THR A 296 -2.53 -0.25 10.29
CA THR A 296 -1.14 0.20 10.19
C THR A 296 -0.83 1.17 11.32
N LEU A 297 0.42 1.23 11.72
CA LEU A 297 0.86 2.22 12.71
C LEU A 297 1.12 3.57 12.03
N TYR A 298 0.89 4.66 12.75
CA TYR A 298 1.27 5.99 12.30
C TYR A 298 2.76 6.03 11.98
N ASN A 299 3.12 6.43 10.78
CA ASN A 299 4.48 6.38 10.27
C ASN A 299 5.12 7.78 10.22
N GLN A 300 6.42 7.85 10.45
CA GLN A 300 7.17 9.09 10.34
C GLN A 300 7.68 9.27 8.91
N TRP A 301 6.84 9.88 8.06
CA TRP A 301 7.28 10.29 6.74
C TRP A 301 8.25 11.47 6.82
N ALA A 302 9.05 11.69 5.77
CA ALA A 302 10.09 12.73 5.74
C ALA A 302 9.61 14.17 6.09
N HIS A 303 8.33 14.47 5.92
CA HIS A 303 7.74 15.76 6.27
C HIS A 303 7.15 15.81 7.69
N ILE A 304 7.13 14.70 8.41
CA ILE A 304 6.64 14.59 9.80
C ILE A 304 7.80 14.84 10.74
N THR A 305 7.75 15.95 11.49
CA THR A 305 8.77 16.24 12.50
C THR A 305 8.67 15.28 13.68
N ASP A 306 9.75 15.14 14.45
CA ASP A 306 9.78 14.30 15.65
C ASP A 306 8.67 14.67 16.64
N GLU A 307 8.37 15.98 16.77
CA GLU A 307 7.30 16.48 17.64
C GLU A 307 5.91 16.00 17.15
N ILE A 308 5.63 16.15 15.86
CA ILE A 308 4.37 15.69 15.26
C ILE A 308 4.26 14.17 15.39
N TYR A 309 5.36 13.45 15.15
CA TYR A 309 5.39 12.00 15.27
C TYR A 309 5.12 11.56 16.71
N ALA A 310 5.85 12.11 17.69
CA ALA A 310 5.67 11.80 19.11
C ALA A 310 4.25 12.09 19.60
N LYS A 311 3.60 13.15 19.08
CA LYS A 311 2.22 13.51 19.42
C LYS A 311 1.17 12.54 18.88
N ASN A 312 1.41 11.95 17.70
CA ASN A 312 0.41 11.15 17.01
C ASN A 312 0.66 9.63 17.06
N ALA A 313 1.91 9.21 17.25
CA ALA A 313 2.30 7.81 17.28
C ALA A 313 2.01 7.18 18.66
N VAL A 314 0.74 6.89 18.92
CA VAL A 314 0.25 6.36 20.21
C VAL A 314 0.88 5.02 20.61
N HIS A 315 1.46 4.32 19.64
CA HIS A 315 2.17 3.05 19.86
C HIS A 315 3.58 3.20 20.44
N LEU A 316 4.09 4.42 20.59
CA LEU A 316 5.38 4.66 21.23
C LEU A 316 5.24 4.52 22.75
N PRO A 317 6.12 3.78 23.44
CA PRO A 317 6.09 3.64 24.89
C PRO A 317 6.18 4.97 25.66
N THR A 318 6.71 6.01 25.04
CA THR A 318 6.82 7.37 25.61
C THR A 318 5.57 8.21 25.41
N HIS A 319 4.59 7.73 24.63
CA HIS A 319 3.36 8.49 24.38
C HIS A 319 2.45 8.51 25.62
N PRO A 320 1.84 9.65 25.99
CA PRO A 320 0.98 9.75 27.19
C PRO A 320 -0.16 8.74 27.24
N ASN A 321 -0.73 8.39 26.09
CA ASN A 321 -1.87 7.47 25.97
C ASN A 321 -1.42 6.02 25.67
N TYR A 322 -0.11 5.68 25.76
CA TYR A 322 0.37 4.35 25.43
C TYR A 322 -0.26 3.25 26.31
N ALA A 323 -0.43 3.49 27.61
CA ALA A 323 -1.05 2.52 28.52
C ALA A 323 -2.50 2.20 28.12
N GLU A 324 -3.30 3.23 27.83
CA GLU A 324 -4.69 3.08 27.36
C GLU A 324 -4.74 2.36 26.00
N TYR A 325 -3.83 2.70 25.08
CA TYR A 325 -3.70 2.01 23.80
C TYR A 325 -3.46 0.51 23.98
N LYS A 326 -2.53 0.11 24.87
CA LYS A 326 -2.25 -1.29 25.18
C LYS A 326 -3.45 -2.02 25.80
N GLU A 327 -4.22 -1.32 26.65
CA GLU A 327 -5.46 -1.86 27.23
C GLU A 327 -6.49 -2.15 26.13
N ILE A 328 -6.71 -1.22 25.19
CA ILE A 328 -7.61 -1.42 24.06
C ILE A 328 -7.18 -2.60 23.20
N LEU A 329 -5.87 -2.74 22.93
CA LEU A 329 -5.36 -3.91 22.20
C LEU A 329 -5.61 -5.22 22.95
N THR A 330 -5.50 -5.22 24.27
CA THR A 330 -5.77 -6.40 25.10
C THR A 330 -7.25 -6.77 25.01
N ILE A 331 -8.17 -5.80 25.17
CA ILE A 331 -9.61 -6.03 25.01
C ILE A 331 -9.92 -6.55 23.62
N ALA A 332 -9.32 -5.96 22.60
CA ALA A 332 -9.51 -6.39 21.20
C ALA A 332 -9.00 -7.83 20.98
N SER A 333 -7.94 -8.27 21.69
CA SER A 333 -7.41 -9.65 21.59
C SER A 333 -8.34 -10.71 22.16
N ASP A 334 -9.06 -10.37 23.20
CA ASP A 334 -9.98 -11.28 23.87
C ASP A 334 -11.29 -11.48 23.11
N GLN A 335 -11.61 -10.56 22.18
CA GLN A 335 -12.72 -10.74 21.28
C GLN A 335 -12.41 -11.83 20.24
N LYS A 336 -13.31 -12.81 20.09
CA LYS A 336 -13.16 -13.97 19.17
C LYS A 336 -13.09 -13.60 17.69
N ASN A 337 -13.02 -12.32 17.36
CA ASN A 337 -13.02 -11.82 15.98
C ASN A 337 -11.66 -12.04 15.31
N GLN A 338 -11.63 -12.88 14.26
CA GLN A 338 -10.39 -13.28 13.57
C GLN A 338 -9.62 -12.09 12.97
N GLY A 339 -10.32 -11.04 12.51
CA GLY A 339 -9.71 -9.82 11.97
C GLY A 339 -8.84 -9.09 13.00
N LEU A 340 -9.32 -8.99 14.25
CA LEU A 340 -8.59 -8.37 15.35
C LEU A 340 -7.38 -9.19 15.83
N ARG A 341 -7.40 -10.52 15.74
CA ARG A 341 -6.25 -11.35 16.14
C ARG A 341 -5.01 -11.13 15.26
N GLY A 342 -5.20 -10.94 13.97
CA GLY A 342 -4.11 -10.60 13.05
C GLY A 342 -3.53 -9.21 13.31
N LEU A 343 -4.36 -8.27 13.72
CA LEU A 343 -4.03 -6.91 14.12
C LEU A 343 -3.08 -6.87 15.32
N ILE A 344 -3.42 -7.56 16.38
CA ILE A 344 -2.69 -7.49 17.66
C ILE A 344 -1.28 -8.01 17.50
N ARG A 345 -1.09 -9.07 16.69
CA ARG A 345 0.24 -9.56 16.34
C ARG A 345 1.11 -8.55 15.60
N ARG A 346 0.49 -7.57 14.89
CA ARG A 346 1.22 -6.50 14.17
C ARG A 346 1.41 -5.25 15.00
N LEU A 347 0.50 -4.96 15.93
CA LEU A 347 0.48 -3.73 16.74
C LEU A 347 1.12 -3.90 18.14
N ALA A 348 1.30 -5.10 18.60
CA ALA A 348 1.97 -5.45 19.87
C ALA A 348 3.49 -5.55 19.68
#